data_28776ffd479448784c4f4e7463863c7a
#
_entry.id   28776ffd479448784c4f4e7463863c7a
#
_cell.length_a   1.000
_cell.length_b   1.000
_cell.length_c   1.000
_cell.angle_alpha   90.00
_cell.angle_beta   90.00
_cell.angle_gamma   90.00
#
_symmetry.space_group_name_H-M   'P 1'
#
loop_
_entity.id
_entity.type
_entity.pdbx_description
1 polymer ?
#
loop_
_entity_poly.entity_id
_entity_poly.type
_entity_poly.pdbx_seq_one_letter_code
_entity_poly.pdbx_strand_id
1 'polypeptide(L)'
;AWSYKTNYLDAVCKVFHQEGSWAEVVSIFEYKKALENGVPGSRIIFNGPDKTLDDLKIAVENESLIHIDHSDELYMLAEYLKSNGKQAKVAIRVNMDTGIYPMWDRFGFNYENGQAWSAINKICAHPEMELVGLHCHIGTYMLSTQAYAIAASKLCELAKAVKQRYDARIQYLDMGGGFASANTLRGSYLNGSDVIPSMDDYAEAITSAILNAGFPVDELPRLILETGRALIDEAGYLLGTVIAIKRLSDGRRATVVDFGVNLLFTSFWYNHRVSPAQEISSQSEDMVLYGPLCMNIDVIREQITLPLLNRGDNLVVHRVGAYNMTQWMQFIQMRPKVVMIGMDGTPHVIREHESVETMRRYEATPDHLNQFEL
;
A
#
# COMPACT_ATOMS: atom_id res chain seq x y z
N ALA A 1 9.24 7.77 0.51
CA ALA A 1 7.86 8.26 0.27
C ALA A 1 6.84 7.39 1.03
N TRP A 2 5.84 8.03 1.63
CA TRP A 2 4.71 7.33 2.26
C TRP A 2 3.69 6.90 1.22
N SER A 3 3.39 5.61 1.17
CA SER A 3 2.44 5.04 0.22
C SER A 3 1.00 5.14 0.76
N TYR A 4 0.22 6.08 0.22
CA TYR A 4 -1.13 6.42 0.69
C TYR A 4 -2.10 5.23 0.69
N LYS A 5 -2.04 4.37 -0.34
CA LYS A 5 -2.85 3.15 -0.44
C LYS A 5 -2.72 2.21 0.76
N THR A 6 -1.64 2.35 1.53
CA THR A 6 -1.42 1.53 2.73
C THR A 6 -2.32 1.97 3.88
N ASN A 7 -2.38 3.27 4.14
CA ASN A 7 -3.26 3.89 5.13
C ASN A 7 -3.32 5.40 4.85
N TYR A 8 -4.44 5.89 4.34
CA TYR A 8 -4.61 7.28 3.93
C TYR A 8 -5.35 8.15 4.96
N LEU A 9 -5.47 7.73 6.22
CA LEU A 9 -5.99 8.63 7.26
C LEU A 9 -5.10 9.86 7.39
N ASP A 10 -5.69 11.06 7.41
CA ASP A 10 -4.95 12.31 7.41
C ASP A 10 -3.96 12.42 8.57
N ALA A 11 -4.37 12.01 9.75
CA ALA A 11 -3.50 12.01 10.92
C ALA A 11 -2.28 11.11 10.72
N VAL A 12 -2.46 9.92 10.13
CA VAL A 12 -1.35 8.99 9.81
C VAL A 12 -0.44 9.60 8.75
N CYS A 13 -1.01 10.10 7.65
CA CYS A 13 -0.23 10.74 6.59
C CYS A 13 0.60 11.93 7.11
N LYS A 14 -0.01 12.76 7.97
CA LYS A 14 0.67 13.93 8.55
C LYS A 14 1.85 13.55 9.45
N VAL A 15 1.77 12.45 10.20
CA VAL A 15 2.91 11.94 10.97
C VAL A 15 4.08 11.66 10.04
N PHE A 16 3.86 10.91 8.93
CA PHE A 16 4.92 10.63 7.98
C PHE A 16 5.48 11.88 7.31
N HIS A 17 4.63 12.85 6.95
CA HIS A 17 5.09 14.09 6.32
C HIS A 17 5.85 15.00 7.29
N GLN A 18 5.50 15.00 8.57
CA GLN A 18 6.29 15.69 9.61
C GLN A 18 7.68 15.12 9.76
N GLU A 19 7.84 13.80 9.55
CA GLU A 19 9.14 13.13 9.52
C GLU A 19 9.87 13.28 8.16
N GLY A 20 9.33 14.10 7.24
CA GLY A 20 9.97 14.43 5.98
C GLY A 20 9.64 13.53 4.79
N SER A 21 8.77 12.54 4.95
CA SER A 21 8.34 11.68 3.84
C SER A 21 7.65 12.46 2.72
N TRP A 22 7.96 12.10 1.48
CA TRP A 22 7.16 12.47 0.32
C TRP A 22 5.86 11.66 0.29
N ALA A 23 4.91 12.03 -0.58
CA ALA A 23 3.71 11.24 -0.82
C ALA A 23 3.88 10.38 -2.08
N GLU A 24 3.63 9.06 -1.97
CA GLU A 24 3.36 8.19 -3.12
C GLU A 24 1.86 7.95 -3.20
N VAL A 25 1.28 8.25 -4.36
CA VAL A 25 -0.16 8.17 -4.61
C VAL A 25 -0.43 7.43 -5.92
N VAL A 26 -1.55 6.68 -5.96
CA VAL A 26 -1.90 5.85 -7.12
C VAL A 26 -3.28 6.20 -7.71
N SER A 27 -3.90 7.24 -7.21
CA SER A 27 -5.19 7.76 -7.70
C SER A 27 -5.31 9.26 -7.48
N ILE A 28 -6.19 9.90 -8.25
CA ILE A 28 -6.48 11.33 -8.06
C ILE A 28 -7.08 11.64 -6.69
N PHE A 29 -7.80 10.68 -6.10
CA PHE A 29 -8.31 10.79 -4.75
C PHE A 29 -7.17 10.94 -3.74
N GLU A 30 -6.19 10.05 -3.78
CA GLU A 30 -5.02 10.11 -2.90
C GLU A 30 -4.16 11.35 -3.19
N TYR A 31 -4.03 11.74 -4.46
CA TYR A 31 -3.31 12.91 -4.89
C TYR A 31 -3.87 14.21 -4.27
N LYS A 32 -5.18 14.43 -4.41
CA LYS A 32 -5.87 15.57 -3.80
C LYS A 32 -5.73 15.56 -2.28
N LYS A 33 -5.85 14.40 -1.68
CA LYS A 33 -5.67 14.21 -0.24
C LYS A 33 -4.25 14.57 0.22
N ALA A 34 -3.22 14.25 -0.59
CA ALA A 34 -1.85 14.64 -0.29
C ALA A 34 -1.67 16.17 -0.32
N LEU A 35 -2.25 16.86 -1.32
CA LEU A 35 -2.25 18.31 -1.38
C LEU A 35 -2.97 18.95 -0.16
N GLU A 36 -4.14 18.43 0.21
CA GLU A 36 -4.91 18.88 1.38
C GLU A 36 -4.16 18.65 2.69
N ASN A 37 -3.34 17.61 2.77
CA ASN A 37 -2.43 17.38 3.91
C ASN A 37 -1.21 18.31 3.92
N GLY A 38 -1.08 19.19 2.91
CA GLY A 38 -0.02 20.19 2.83
C GLY A 38 1.27 19.70 2.16
N VAL A 39 1.23 18.57 1.45
CA VAL A 39 2.39 18.07 0.70
C VAL A 39 2.56 18.95 -0.56
N PRO A 40 3.74 19.57 -0.77
CA PRO A 40 4.00 20.30 -2.00
C PRO A 40 3.94 19.36 -3.21
N GLY A 41 3.38 19.79 -4.33
CA GLY A 41 3.28 18.98 -5.54
C GLY A 41 4.60 18.36 -5.97
N SER A 42 5.70 19.11 -5.87
CA SER A 42 7.06 18.64 -6.17
C SER A 42 7.57 17.50 -5.25
N ARG A 43 6.83 17.17 -4.19
CA ARG A 43 7.07 16.04 -3.29
C ARG A 43 5.99 14.95 -3.41
N ILE A 44 5.19 14.99 -4.47
CA ILE A 44 4.21 13.95 -4.78
C ILE A 44 4.74 13.10 -5.94
N ILE A 45 4.77 11.80 -5.73
CA ILE A 45 5.05 10.78 -6.76
C ILE A 45 3.71 10.21 -7.18
N PHE A 46 3.32 10.43 -8.44
CA PHE A 46 2.05 9.96 -8.97
C PHE A 46 2.24 8.68 -9.79
N ASN A 47 1.97 7.57 -9.15
CA ASN A 47 1.99 6.23 -9.71
C ASN A 47 0.61 5.78 -10.21
N GLY A 48 0.51 4.51 -10.55
CA GLY A 48 -0.73 3.83 -10.90
C GLY A 48 -1.01 3.78 -12.40
N PRO A 49 -1.78 2.77 -12.82
CA PRO A 49 -2.10 2.55 -14.23
C PRO A 49 -3.33 3.34 -14.73
N ASP A 50 -4.04 4.02 -13.83
CA ASP A 50 -5.25 4.77 -14.16
C ASP A 50 -5.05 6.25 -13.80
N LYS A 51 -4.53 7.00 -14.78
CA LYS A 51 -4.39 8.46 -14.73
C LYS A 51 -5.05 9.07 -15.96
N THR A 52 -6.15 9.79 -15.74
CA THR A 52 -6.84 10.50 -16.81
C THR A 52 -6.04 11.72 -17.28
N LEU A 53 -6.41 12.28 -18.43
CA LEU A 53 -5.78 13.53 -18.89
C LEU A 53 -5.94 14.66 -17.85
N ASP A 54 -7.08 14.75 -17.18
CA ASP A 54 -7.32 15.79 -16.19
C ASP A 54 -6.47 15.57 -14.93
N ASP A 55 -6.21 14.34 -14.55
CA ASP A 55 -5.31 14.01 -13.45
C ASP A 55 -3.85 14.39 -13.79
N LEU A 56 -3.43 14.10 -15.02
CA LEU A 56 -2.10 14.47 -15.51
C LEU A 56 -1.92 15.98 -15.59
N LYS A 57 -2.96 16.75 -16.00
CA LYS A 57 -2.93 18.21 -15.98
C LYS A 57 -2.67 18.75 -14.57
N ILE A 58 -3.39 18.21 -13.57
CA ILE A 58 -3.21 18.58 -12.17
C ILE A 58 -1.78 18.28 -11.72
N ALA A 59 -1.25 17.12 -12.06
CA ALA A 59 0.11 16.73 -11.68
C ALA A 59 1.17 17.64 -12.33
N VAL A 60 1.01 17.99 -13.61
CA VAL A 60 1.91 18.93 -14.33
C VAL A 60 1.85 20.33 -13.71
N GLU A 61 0.66 20.83 -13.37
CA GLU A 61 0.48 22.14 -12.75
C GLU A 61 1.10 22.25 -11.36
N ASN A 62 1.20 21.14 -10.66
CA ASN A 62 1.83 21.05 -9.34
C ASN A 62 3.29 20.60 -9.38
N GLU A 63 3.89 20.48 -10.57
CA GLU A 63 5.28 20.03 -10.77
C GLU A 63 5.60 18.67 -10.13
N SER A 64 4.63 17.76 -10.12
CA SER A 64 4.77 16.44 -9.48
C SER A 64 5.62 15.50 -10.34
N LEU A 65 6.19 14.47 -9.69
CA LEU A 65 6.85 13.38 -10.39
C LEU A 65 5.81 12.41 -10.94
N ILE A 66 5.70 12.33 -12.26
CA ILE A 66 4.73 11.46 -12.94
C ILE A 66 5.45 10.17 -13.36
N HIS A 67 5.04 9.04 -12.79
CA HIS A 67 5.54 7.73 -13.18
C HIS A 67 4.62 7.11 -14.23
N ILE A 68 5.08 7.06 -15.46
CA ILE A 68 4.33 6.55 -16.62
C ILE A 68 4.28 5.03 -16.55
N ASP A 69 3.06 4.46 -16.58
CA ASP A 69 2.81 3.03 -16.48
C ASP A 69 2.63 2.35 -17.84
N HIS A 70 2.10 3.06 -18.85
CA HIS A 70 1.80 2.50 -20.17
C HIS A 70 1.86 3.51 -21.31
N SER A 71 1.87 3.03 -22.56
CA SER A 71 2.09 3.87 -23.73
C SER A 71 0.98 4.88 -23.99
N ASP A 72 -0.28 4.54 -23.71
CA ASP A 72 -1.41 5.48 -23.95
C ASP A 72 -1.30 6.69 -23.05
N GLU A 73 -0.90 6.50 -21.78
CA GLU A 73 -0.59 7.58 -20.86
C GLU A 73 0.55 8.47 -21.36
N LEU A 74 1.64 7.85 -21.85
CA LEU A 74 2.79 8.56 -22.42
C LEU A 74 2.35 9.47 -23.57
N TYR A 75 1.60 8.95 -24.51
CA TYR A 75 1.15 9.73 -25.69
C TYR A 75 0.17 10.83 -25.29
N MET A 76 -0.76 10.53 -24.39
CA MET A 76 -1.74 11.51 -23.89
C MET A 76 -1.03 12.68 -23.18
N LEU A 77 -0.02 12.38 -22.34
CA LEU A 77 0.79 13.41 -21.68
C LEU A 77 1.61 14.21 -22.68
N ALA A 78 2.28 13.56 -23.64
CA ALA A 78 3.11 14.22 -24.65
C ALA A 78 2.28 15.19 -25.49
N GLU A 79 1.11 14.78 -25.97
CA GLU A 79 0.20 15.60 -26.74
C GLU A 79 -0.27 16.84 -25.96
N TYR A 80 -0.64 16.64 -24.69
CA TYR A 80 -1.04 17.74 -23.81
C TYR A 80 0.09 18.76 -23.60
N LEU A 81 1.27 18.29 -23.27
CA LEU A 81 2.43 19.15 -23.01
C LEU A 81 2.78 19.97 -24.26
N LYS A 82 2.88 19.33 -25.42
CA LYS A 82 3.17 19.96 -26.69
C LYS A 82 2.13 21.02 -27.07
N SER A 83 0.85 20.66 -26.95
CA SER A 83 -0.25 21.56 -27.34
C SER A 83 -0.39 22.79 -26.44
N ASN A 84 0.15 22.74 -25.21
CA ASN A 84 0.06 23.81 -24.23
C ASN A 84 1.38 24.49 -23.90
N GLY A 85 2.47 24.11 -24.59
CA GLY A 85 3.81 24.66 -24.34
C GLY A 85 4.30 24.43 -22.91
N LYS A 86 3.91 23.31 -22.29
CA LYS A 86 4.28 22.92 -20.94
C LYS A 86 5.40 21.88 -20.96
N GLN A 87 6.05 21.68 -19.83
CA GLN A 87 7.04 20.65 -19.61
C GLN A 87 6.68 19.83 -18.38
N ALA A 88 7.13 18.57 -18.33
CA ALA A 88 6.94 17.71 -17.17
C ALA A 88 8.18 16.86 -16.91
N LYS A 89 8.46 16.63 -15.62
CA LYS A 89 9.40 15.62 -15.14
C LYS A 89 8.70 14.29 -15.06
N VAL A 90 9.23 13.29 -15.73
CA VAL A 90 8.64 11.97 -15.81
C VAL A 90 9.64 10.88 -15.42
N ALA A 91 9.11 9.78 -14.93
CA ALA A 91 9.80 8.50 -14.85
C ALA A 91 8.96 7.43 -15.56
N ILE A 92 9.55 6.30 -15.83
CA ILE A 92 8.80 5.12 -16.28
C ILE A 92 8.79 4.06 -15.19
N ARG A 93 7.66 3.35 -15.08
CA ARG A 93 7.60 2.11 -14.33
C ARG A 93 8.13 0.96 -15.17
N VAL A 94 9.09 0.23 -14.63
CA VAL A 94 9.72 -0.92 -15.27
C VAL A 94 9.35 -2.18 -14.51
N ASN A 95 8.81 -3.17 -15.19
CA ASN A 95 8.71 -4.51 -14.66
C ASN A 95 9.84 -5.38 -15.20
N MET A 96 10.23 -6.38 -14.42
CA MET A 96 11.38 -7.22 -14.73
C MET A 96 11.32 -8.57 -14.04
N ASP A 97 11.94 -9.57 -14.63
CA ASP A 97 12.14 -10.86 -14.01
C ASP A 97 13.35 -10.79 -13.07
N THR A 98 13.16 -11.13 -11.81
CA THR A 98 14.26 -11.25 -10.83
C THR A 98 14.74 -12.70 -10.70
N GLY A 99 14.06 -13.66 -11.35
CA GLY A 99 14.35 -15.09 -11.22
C GLY A 99 14.01 -15.70 -9.85
N ILE A 100 13.40 -14.92 -8.95
CA ILE A 100 13.12 -15.33 -7.56
C ILE A 100 11.61 -15.41 -7.29
N TYR A 101 10.86 -14.42 -7.80
CA TYR A 101 9.41 -14.35 -7.64
C TYR A 101 8.73 -14.18 -9.00
N PRO A 102 7.46 -14.58 -9.14
CA PRO A 102 6.68 -14.30 -10.32
C PRO A 102 6.67 -12.80 -10.64
N MET A 103 6.92 -12.45 -11.88
CA MET A 103 6.96 -11.07 -12.36
C MET A 103 5.57 -10.43 -12.29
N TRP A 104 5.51 -9.16 -11.89
CA TRP A 104 4.30 -8.35 -11.93
C TRP A 104 4.21 -7.59 -13.27
N ASP A 105 4.05 -8.35 -14.36
CA ASP A 105 4.06 -7.87 -15.75
C ASP A 105 2.83 -7.07 -16.17
N ARG A 106 1.81 -7.08 -15.33
CA ARG A 106 0.59 -6.28 -15.50
C ARG A 106 0.85 -4.76 -15.47
N PHE A 107 1.95 -4.31 -14.88
CA PHE A 107 2.27 -2.91 -14.65
C PHE A 107 3.58 -2.53 -15.29
N GLY A 108 3.62 -1.33 -15.89
CA GLY A 108 4.85 -0.77 -16.43
C GLY A 108 5.32 -1.43 -17.71
N PHE A 109 6.53 -1.06 -18.11
CA PHE A 109 7.19 -1.53 -19.33
C PHE A 109 8.20 -2.62 -19.01
N ASN A 110 8.15 -3.72 -19.75
CA ASN A 110 9.03 -4.85 -19.48
C ASN A 110 10.47 -4.57 -19.90
N TYR A 111 11.41 -4.92 -19.01
CA TYR A 111 12.85 -4.80 -19.22
C TYR A 111 13.37 -5.78 -20.28
N GLU A 112 13.06 -7.06 -20.15
CA GLU A 112 13.64 -8.17 -20.91
C GLU A 112 13.29 -8.14 -22.41
N ASN A 113 12.05 -7.74 -22.72
CA ASN A 113 11.59 -7.69 -24.11
C ASN A 113 11.84 -6.34 -24.82
N GLY A 114 12.49 -5.38 -24.11
CA GLY A 114 12.85 -4.07 -24.65
C GLY A 114 11.74 -3.01 -24.61
N GLN A 115 10.57 -3.29 -24.02
CA GLN A 115 9.49 -2.29 -23.89
C GLN A 115 9.94 -1.07 -23.09
N ALA A 116 10.68 -1.27 -21.97
CA ALA A 116 11.22 -0.18 -21.17
C ALA A 116 12.15 0.72 -22.00
N TRP A 117 13.04 0.12 -22.78
CA TRP A 117 13.91 0.88 -23.67
C TRP A 117 13.14 1.63 -24.77
N SER A 118 12.11 1.00 -25.33
CA SER A 118 11.23 1.64 -26.31
C SER A 118 10.50 2.86 -25.73
N ALA A 119 9.99 2.75 -24.50
CA ALA A 119 9.34 3.86 -23.79
C ALA A 119 10.32 5.01 -23.53
N ILE A 120 11.54 4.70 -23.06
CA ILE A 120 12.63 5.68 -22.88
C ILE A 120 12.92 6.43 -24.17
N ASN A 121 13.09 5.70 -25.29
CA ASN A 121 13.34 6.31 -26.61
C ASN A 121 12.23 7.28 -27.02
N LYS A 122 10.98 6.93 -26.74
CA LYS A 122 9.81 7.79 -27.05
C LYS A 122 9.82 9.05 -26.17
N ILE A 123 10.06 8.91 -24.87
CA ILE A 123 10.13 10.07 -23.95
C ILE A 123 11.26 11.01 -24.39
N CYS A 124 12.45 10.49 -24.66
CA CYS A 124 13.59 11.29 -25.08
C CYS A 124 13.41 11.93 -26.47
N ALA A 125 12.45 11.46 -27.28
CA ALA A 125 12.09 12.10 -28.55
C ALA A 125 11.12 13.30 -28.38
N HIS A 126 10.55 13.48 -27.17
CA HIS A 126 9.64 14.57 -26.84
C HIS A 126 10.35 15.57 -25.92
N PRO A 127 10.79 16.73 -26.42
CA PRO A 127 11.53 17.72 -25.62
C PRO A 127 10.71 18.33 -24.49
N GLU A 128 9.38 18.12 -24.49
CA GLU A 128 8.46 18.54 -23.44
C GLU A 128 8.51 17.63 -22.19
N MET A 129 9.09 16.43 -22.33
CA MET A 129 9.23 15.47 -21.24
C MET A 129 10.70 15.34 -20.81
N GLU A 130 10.99 15.59 -19.56
CA GLU A 130 12.30 15.33 -18.96
C GLU A 130 12.27 13.98 -18.24
N LEU A 131 12.98 12.98 -18.76
CA LEU A 131 13.12 11.69 -18.09
C LEU A 131 14.09 11.84 -16.91
N VAL A 132 13.57 11.89 -15.70
CA VAL A 132 14.35 12.13 -14.48
C VAL A 132 14.50 10.89 -13.59
N GLY A 133 13.69 9.86 -13.78
CA GLY A 133 13.70 8.69 -12.91
C GLY A 133 13.32 7.38 -13.59
N LEU A 134 13.68 6.29 -12.92
CA LEU A 134 13.23 4.94 -13.23
C LEU A 134 12.62 4.34 -11.97
N HIS A 135 11.45 3.75 -12.10
CA HIS A 135 10.70 3.14 -11.00
C HIS A 135 10.50 1.65 -11.24
N CYS A 136 10.56 0.85 -10.19
CA CYS A 136 10.06 -0.52 -10.19
C CYS A 136 9.31 -0.83 -8.90
N HIS A 137 8.38 -1.77 -8.99
CA HIS A 137 7.75 -2.38 -7.82
C HIS A 137 7.61 -3.86 -8.11
N ILE A 138 8.50 -4.66 -7.54
CA ILE A 138 8.73 -6.05 -7.92
C ILE A 138 7.82 -7.06 -7.23
N GLY A 139 7.01 -6.62 -6.28
CA GLY A 139 6.08 -7.50 -5.58
C GLY A 139 5.62 -6.98 -4.22
N THR A 140 4.94 -7.82 -3.48
CA THR A 140 4.50 -7.54 -2.11
C THR A 140 4.97 -8.62 -1.15
N TYR A 141 5.24 -8.25 0.09
CA TYR A 141 5.70 -9.17 1.14
C TYR A 141 6.95 -9.95 0.71
N MET A 142 7.94 -9.23 0.19
CA MET A 142 9.16 -9.78 -0.37
C MET A 142 10.11 -10.23 0.73
N LEU A 143 10.44 -11.51 0.77
CA LEU A 143 11.34 -12.09 1.77
C LEU A 143 12.79 -12.25 1.26
N SER A 144 13.04 -11.99 -0.02
CA SER A 144 14.39 -12.06 -0.60
C SER A 144 14.94 -10.67 -0.91
N THR A 145 15.99 -10.29 -0.21
CA THR A 145 16.73 -9.05 -0.49
C THR A 145 17.46 -9.11 -1.84
N GLN A 146 17.84 -10.31 -2.28
CA GLN A 146 18.49 -10.54 -3.56
C GLN A 146 17.61 -10.11 -4.75
N ALA A 147 16.28 -10.24 -4.65
CA ALA A 147 15.36 -9.78 -5.67
C ALA A 147 15.47 -8.26 -5.88
N TYR A 148 15.63 -7.50 -4.80
CA TYR A 148 15.86 -6.04 -4.88
C TYR A 148 17.24 -5.70 -5.45
N ALA A 149 18.28 -6.45 -5.09
CA ALA A 149 19.61 -6.23 -5.66
C ALA A 149 19.62 -6.43 -7.19
N ILE A 150 18.95 -7.47 -7.68
CA ILE A 150 18.80 -7.72 -9.13
C ILE A 150 18.01 -6.59 -9.79
N ALA A 151 16.89 -6.18 -9.19
CA ALA A 151 16.07 -5.09 -9.72
C ALA A 151 16.85 -3.78 -9.77
N ALA A 152 17.58 -3.43 -8.71
CA ALA A 152 18.42 -2.24 -8.65
C ALA A 152 19.50 -2.26 -9.74
N SER A 153 20.17 -3.40 -9.94
CA SER A 153 21.18 -3.57 -10.99
C SER A 153 20.59 -3.32 -12.38
N LYS A 154 19.43 -3.88 -12.70
CA LYS A 154 18.75 -3.67 -13.99
C LYS A 154 18.33 -2.21 -14.21
N LEU A 155 17.82 -1.52 -13.17
CA LEU A 155 17.55 -0.09 -13.29
C LEU A 155 18.83 0.73 -13.48
N CYS A 156 19.95 0.37 -12.83
CA CYS A 156 21.24 1.00 -13.05
C CYS A 156 21.74 0.81 -14.49
N GLU A 157 21.56 -0.37 -15.07
CA GLU A 157 21.90 -0.65 -16.47
C GLU A 157 21.12 0.27 -17.42
N LEU A 158 19.79 0.39 -17.22
CA LEU A 158 18.96 1.32 -17.99
C LEU A 158 19.43 2.78 -17.82
N ALA A 159 19.70 3.21 -16.59
CA ALA A 159 20.15 4.59 -16.31
C ALA A 159 21.46 4.91 -17.03
N LYS A 160 22.41 3.97 -17.03
CA LYS A 160 23.69 4.13 -17.77
C LYS A 160 23.49 4.13 -19.27
N ALA A 161 22.59 3.29 -19.80
CA ALA A 161 22.26 3.28 -21.22
C ALA A 161 21.60 4.60 -21.66
N VAL A 162 20.75 5.20 -20.82
CA VAL A 162 20.15 6.53 -21.06
C VAL A 162 21.24 7.59 -21.13
N LYS A 163 22.15 7.62 -20.17
CA LYS A 163 23.31 8.56 -20.16
C LYS A 163 24.15 8.39 -21.40
N GLN A 164 24.49 7.17 -21.77
CA GLN A 164 25.32 6.89 -22.94
C GLN A 164 24.66 7.30 -24.27
N ARG A 165 23.35 7.10 -24.38
CA ARG A 165 22.63 7.33 -25.65
C ARG A 165 22.16 8.76 -25.84
N TYR A 166 21.71 9.41 -24.75
CA TYR A 166 21.03 10.71 -24.82
C TYR A 166 21.78 11.83 -24.08
N ASP A 167 22.88 11.50 -23.42
CA ASP A 167 23.58 12.39 -22.45
C ASP A 167 22.60 12.92 -21.34
N ALA A 168 21.51 12.21 -21.12
CA ALA A 168 20.52 12.52 -20.10
C ALA A 168 20.84 11.79 -18.79
N ARG A 169 20.66 12.48 -17.66
CA ARG A 169 20.95 11.93 -16.33
C ARG A 169 19.66 11.46 -15.67
N ILE A 170 19.63 10.20 -15.27
CA ILE A 170 18.61 9.70 -14.35
C ILE A 170 18.95 10.21 -12.95
N GLN A 171 18.06 11.04 -12.40
CA GLN A 171 18.27 11.73 -11.12
C GLN A 171 17.93 10.84 -9.93
N TYR A 172 17.01 9.87 -10.10
CA TYR A 172 16.63 8.94 -9.04
C TYR A 172 16.25 7.55 -9.57
N LEU A 173 16.44 6.57 -8.70
CA LEU A 173 15.91 5.22 -8.85
C LEU A 173 14.89 4.99 -7.73
N ASP A 174 13.65 4.69 -8.11
CA ASP A 174 12.59 4.35 -7.17
C ASP A 174 12.37 2.83 -7.18
N MET A 175 12.69 2.21 -6.06
CA MET A 175 12.61 0.75 -5.89
C MET A 175 11.23 0.28 -5.42
N GLY A 176 10.27 1.21 -5.33
CA GLY A 176 8.93 0.90 -4.84
C GLY A 176 8.90 0.49 -3.38
N GLY A 177 7.89 -0.27 -3.04
CA GLY A 177 7.72 -0.86 -1.72
C GLY A 177 7.81 -2.39 -1.74
N GLY A 178 6.90 -3.05 -1.02
CA GLY A 178 6.83 -4.51 -0.98
C GLY A 178 7.60 -5.16 0.17
N PHE A 179 8.28 -4.36 1.00
CA PHE A 179 8.99 -4.83 2.19
C PHE A 179 8.02 -5.53 3.15
N ALA A 180 8.45 -6.68 3.70
CA ALA A 180 7.61 -7.49 4.56
C ALA A 180 7.40 -6.87 5.95
N SER A 181 6.33 -7.25 6.61
CA SER A 181 6.06 -6.99 8.03
C SER A 181 6.01 -8.29 8.81
N ALA A 182 6.07 -8.23 10.13
CA ALA A 182 6.13 -9.40 10.99
C ALA A 182 4.81 -10.22 11.06
N ASN A 183 3.83 -9.95 10.19
CA ASN A 183 2.64 -10.77 10.06
C ASN A 183 2.99 -12.16 9.46
N THR A 184 2.32 -13.19 9.93
CA THR A 184 2.50 -14.55 9.41
C THR A 184 1.59 -14.78 8.22
N LEU A 185 2.13 -15.18 7.07
CA LEU A 185 1.33 -15.55 5.90
C LEU A 185 0.45 -16.77 6.19
N ARG A 186 -0.77 -16.78 5.64
CA ARG A 186 -1.60 -18.00 5.67
C ARG A 186 -0.88 -19.15 4.99
N GLY A 187 -0.97 -20.33 5.58
CA GLY A 187 -0.27 -21.52 5.08
C GLY A 187 1.23 -21.60 5.42
N SER A 188 1.79 -20.57 6.06
CA SER A 188 3.16 -20.64 6.57
C SER A 188 3.19 -21.27 7.95
N TYR A 189 4.18 -22.17 8.16
CA TYR A 189 4.47 -22.76 9.47
C TYR A 189 5.42 -21.89 10.31
N LEU A 190 6.14 -20.96 9.66
CA LEU A 190 7.09 -20.06 10.33
C LEU A 190 6.41 -18.75 10.67
N ASN A 191 6.71 -18.21 11.85
CA ASN A 191 6.24 -16.87 12.20
C ASN A 191 6.86 -15.83 11.28
N GLY A 192 6.08 -14.82 10.91
CA GLY A 192 6.59 -13.73 10.09
C GLY A 192 7.83 -13.09 10.68
N SER A 193 7.83 -12.81 11.99
CA SER A 193 8.98 -12.23 12.71
C SER A 193 10.30 -13.00 12.58
N ASP A 194 10.24 -14.30 12.29
CA ASP A 194 11.42 -15.17 12.27
C ASP A 194 12.02 -15.28 10.85
N VAL A 195 11.30 -14.82 9.82
CA VAL A 195 11.69 -15.03 8.41
C VAL A 195 11.83 -13.73 7.62
N ILE A 196 11.38 -12.61 8.14
CA ILE A 196 11.52 -11.32 7.45
C ILE A 196 12.96 -10.82 7.53
N PRO A 197 13.54 -10.33 6.42
CA PRO A 197 14.80 -9.61 6.48
C PRO A 197 14.68 -8.32 7.30
N SER A 198 15.76 -7.91 7.93
CA SER A 198 15.81 -6.60 8.58
C SER A 198 15.76 -5.47 7.54
N MET A 199 15.43 -4.25 7.99
CA MET A 199 15.50 -3.08 7.11
C MET A 199 16.93 -2.82 6.62
N ASP A 200 17.93 -3.15 7.43
CA ASP A 200 19.35 -3.04 7.06
C ASP A 200 19.72 -4.02 5.95
N ASP A 201 19.22 -5.26 5.99
CA ASP A 201 19.45 -6.25 4.93
C ASP A 201 18.88 -5.78 3.57
N TYR A 202 17.69 -5.20 3.58
CA TYR A 202 17.11 -4.60 2.35
C TYR A 202 17.93 -3.41 1.88
N ALA A 203 18.30 -2.52 2.79
CA ALA A 203 19.09 -1.33 2.47
C ALA A 203 20.46 -1.71 1.90
N GLU A 204 21.17 -2.65 2.53
CA GLU A 204 22.46 -3.15 2.06
C GLU A 204 22.36 -3.76 0.67
N ALA A 205 21.38 -4.62 0.42
CA ALA A 205 21.20 -5.26 -0.87
C ALA A 205 20.97 -4.24 -2.00
N ILE A 206 20.10 -3.25 -1.78
CA ILE A 206 19.77 -2.22 -2.76
C ILE A 206 20.96 -1.29 -2.97
N THR A 207 21.52 -0.73 -1.90
CA THR A 207 22.57 0.27 -1.99
C THR A 207 23.87 -0.29 -2.53
N SER A 208 24.23 -1.53 -2.13
CA SER A 208 25.40 -2.23 -2.69
C SER A 208 25.27 -2.42 -4.21
N ALA A 209 24.09 -2.79 -4.71
CA ALA A 209 23.85 -2.94 -6.14
C ALA A 209 24.02 -1.61 -6.89
N ILE A 210 23.49 -0.50 -6.34
CA ILE A 210 23.61 0.84 -6.92
C ILE A 210 25.08 1.34 -6.90
N LEU A 211 25.77 1.16 -5.79
CA LEU A 211 27.17 1.57 -5.66
C LEU A 211 28.10 0.78 -6.59
N ASN A 212 27.87 -0.54 -6.69
CA ASN A 212 28.63 -1.44 -7.56
C ASN A 212 28.37 -1.18 -9.07
N ALA A 213 27.30 -0.45 -9.41
CA ALA A 213 27.05 -0.05 -10.78
C ALA A 213 28.09 0.95 -11.33
N GLY A 214 28.88 1.60 -10.46
CA GLY A 214 30.01 2.43 -10.86
C GLY A 214 29.61 3.78 -11.45
N PHE A 215 28.56 4.42 -10.94
CA PHE A 215 28.26 5.82 -11.25
C PHE A 215 29.35 6.74 -10.70
N PRO A 216 29.71 7.84 -11.39
CA PRO A 216 30.46 8.91 -10.75
C PRO A 216 29.75 9.42 -9.51
N VAL A 217 30.48 9.82 -8.47
CA VAL A 217 29.91 10.23 -7.19
C VAL A 217 28.90 11.38 -7.33
N ASP A 218 29.20 12.33 -8.21
CA ASP A 218 28.34 13.47 -8.52
C ASP A 218 27.14 13.12 -9.44
N GLU A 219 27.16 11.95 -10.06
CA GLU A 219 26.08 11.43 -10.90
C GLU A 219 25.29 10.30 -10.24
N LEU A 220 25.62 9.94 -9.00
CA LEU A 220 24.88 8.89 -8.27
C LEU A 220 23.39 9.26 -8.17
N PRO A 221 22.48 8.38 -8.63
CA PRO A 221 21.05 8.66 -8.52
C PRO A 221 20.58 8.59 -7.06
N ARG A 222 19.62 9.45 -6.70
CA ARG A 222 18.93 9.35 -5.40
C ARG A 222 18.13 8.07 -5.34
N LEU A 223 18.21 7.36 -4.22
CA LEU A 223 17.34 6.24 -3.94
C LEU A 223 16.02 6.73 -3.35
N ILE A 224 14.90 6.27 -3.91
CA ILE A 224 13.55 6.45 -3.38
C ILE A 224 12.99 5.07 -3.02
N LEU A 225 12.29 5.00 -1.90
CA LEU A 225 11.56 3.83 -1.42
C LEU A 225 10.12 4.24 -1.12
N GLU A 226 9.15 3.44 -1.55
CA GLU A 226 7.71 3.65 -1.33
C GLU A 226 7.20 2.74 -0.22
N THR A 227 7.83 2.79 0.93
CA THR A 227 7.55 1.88 2.03
C THR A 227 6.18 2.18 2.62
N GLY A 228 5.34 1.17 2.71
CA GLY A 228 4.02 1.24 3.33
C GLY A 228 3.91 0.26 4.49
N ARG A 229 3.56 -1.00 4.19
CA ARG A 229 3.30 -2.07 5.16
C ARG A 229 4.32 -2.16 6.29
N ALA A 230 5.59 -2.23 5.96
CA ALA A 230 6.67 -2.43 6.92
C ALA A 230 6.80 -1.29 7.94
N LEU A 231 6.27 -0.09 7.63
CA LEU A 231 6.34 1.07 8.54
C LEU A 231 5.14 1.17 9.48
N ILE A 232 3.97 0.61 9.13
CA ILE A 232 2.75 0.90 9.89
C ILE A 232 2.01 -0.35 10.41
N ASP A 233 2.30 -1.52 9.86
CA ASP A 233 1.54 -2.72 10.23
C ASP A 233 1.56 -2.95 11.74
N GLU A 234 2.72 -2.83 12.36
CA GLU A 234 2.92 -3.04 13.80
C GLU A 234 2.32 -1.94 14.69
N ALA A 235 2.05 -0.77 14.15
CA ALA A 235 1.43 0.33 14.88
C ALA A 235 -0.10 0.21 14.94
N GLY A 236 -0.71 -0.70 14.18
CA GLY A 236 -2.15 -0.88 14.13
C GLY A 236 -2.66 -2.05 14.97
N TYR A 237 -3.73 -1.79 15.72
CA TYR A 237 -4.45 -2.78 16.51
C TYR A 237 -5.94 -2.67 16.25
N LEU A 238 -6.64 -3.81 16.22
CA LEU A 238 -8.11 -3.84 16.25
C LEU A 238 -8.55 -4.42 17.59
N LEU A 239 -9.37 -3.66 18.30
CA LEU A 239 -10.02 -4.08 19.54
C LEU A 239 -11.46 -4.47 19.22
N GLY A 240 -11.87 -5.65 19.67
CA GLY A 240 -13.23 -6.13 19.51
C GLY A 240 -13.66 -7.05 20.63
N THR A 241 -14.91 -7.50 20.57
CA THR A 241 -15.58 -8.21 21.66
C THR A 241 -16.12 -9.56 21.17
N VAL A 242 -16.04 -10.57 22.00
CA VAL A 242 -16.69 -11.87 21.77
C VAL A 242 -18.19 -11.72 21.94
N ILE A 243 -18.96 -11.96 20.88
CA ILE A 243 -20.43 -11.84 20.88
C ILE A 243 -21.15 -13.18 21.05
N ALA A 244 -20.53 -14.29 20.63
CA ALA A 244 -21.12 -15.62 20.77
C ALA A 244 -20.05 -16.71 20.81
N ILE A 245 -20.40 -17.81 21.43
CA ILE A 245 -19.61 -19.04 21.48
C ILE A 245 -20.53 -20.21 21.19
N LYS A 246 -20.08 -21.16 20.37
CA LYS A 246 -20.80 -22.38 20.04
C LYS A 246 -19.87 -23.55 19.75
N ARG A 247 -20.42 -24.75 19.66
CA ARG A 247 -19.72 -25.93 19.13
C ARG A 247 -20.16 -26.16 17.68
N LEU A 248 -19.22 -26.44 16.82
CA LEU A 248 -19.46 -26.86 15.45
C LEU A 248 -19.87 -28.35 15.43
N SER A 249 -20.39 -28.81 14.29
CA SER A 249 -20.79 -30.20 14.11
C SER A 249 -19.65 -31.23 14.29
N ASP A 250 -18.41 -30.80 14.05
CA ASP A 250 -17.20 -31.60 14.25
C ASP A 250 -16.64 -31.50 15.69
N GLY A 251 -17.35 -30.82 16.60
CA GLY A 251 -16.99 -30.64 18.00
C GLY A 251 -16.02 -29.47 18.29
N ARG A 252 -15.42 -28.83 17.27
CA ARG A 252 -14.55 -27.68 17.49
C ARG A 252 -15.31 -26.51 18.13
N ARG A 253 -14.62 -25.76 18.96
CA ARG A 253 -15.13 -24.50 19.49
C ARG A 253 -15.14 -23.43 18.41
N ALA A 254 -16.23 -22.71 18.27
CA ALA A 254 -16.35 -21.54 17.44
C ALA A 254 -16.61 -20.31 18.30
N THR A 255 -15.78 -19.30 18.16
CA THR A 255 -15.92 -18.00 18.80
C THR A 255 -16.26 -16.97 17.73
N VAL A 256 -17.36 -16.25 17.91
CA VAL A 256 -17.80 -15.18 17.02
C VAL A 256 -17.50 -13.85 17.69
N VAL A 257 -16.85 -12.95 16.94
CA VAL A 257 -16.49 -11.59 17.40
C VAL A 257 -17.31 -10.53 16.68
N ASP A 258 -17.29 -9.29 17.15
CA ASP A 258 -18.03 -8.16 16.60
C ASP A 258 -17.34 -7.47 15.40
N PHE A 259 -16.24 -8.02 14.91
CA PHE A 259 -15.51 -7.56 13.73
C PHE A 259 -15.30 -8.71 12.75
N GLY A 260 -15.34 -8.42 11.45
CA GLY A 260 -15.22 -9.41 10.39
C GLY A 260 -14.16 -9.04 9.35
N VAL A 261 -14.14 -9.82 8.27
CA VAL A 261 -13.26 -9.57 7.12
C VAL A 261 -13.53 -8.22 6.44
N ASN A 262 -14.69 -7.60 6.70
CA ASN A 262 -14.99 -6.25 6.25
C ASN A 262 -14.04 -5.18 6.85
N LEU A 263 -13.52 -5.43 8.05
CA LEU A 263 -12.54 -4.56 8.72
C LEU A 263 -11.11 -5.11 8.63
N LEU A 264 -10.98 -6.42 8.48
CA LEU A 264 -9.71 -7.15 8.42
C LEU A 264 -9.55 -7.86 7.09
N PHE A 265 -9.56 -7.11 5.99
CA PHE A 265 -9.37 -7.68 4.65
C PHE A 265 -8.04 -8.47 4.55
N THR A 266 -7.01 -8.03 5.24
CA THR A 266 -5.72 -8.70 5.27
C THR A 266 -5.74 -10.08 5.94
N SER A 267 -6.83 -10.46 6.64
CA SER A 267 -7.02 -11.82 7.16
C SER A 267 -7.10 -12.87 6.05
N PHE A 268 -7.36 -12.48 4.79
CA PHE A 268 -7.25 -13.37 3.65
C PHE A 268 -5.81 -13.79 3.33
N TRP A 269 -4.84 -12.98 3.75
CA TRP A 269 -3.41 -13.23 3.48
C TRP A 269 -2.63 -13.63 4.71
N TYR A 270 -3.06 -13.16 5.90
CA TYR A 270 -2.32 -13.33 7.14
C TYR A 270 -3.10 -14.10 8.19
N ASN A 271 -2.34 -14.83 8.99
CA ASN A 271 -2.75 -15.35 10.28
C ASN A 271 -2.40 -14.31 11.35
N HIS A 272 -3.18 -13.22 11.46
CA HIS A 272 -2.94 -12.20 12.47
C HIS A 272 -2.82 -12.81 13.86
N ARG A 273 -1.90 -12.27 14.67
CA ARG A 273 -1.83 -12.57 16.10
C ARG A 273 -3.06 -12.00 16.77
N VAL A 274 -3.73 -12.81 17.57
CA VAL A 274 -4.87 -12.40 18.40
C VAL A 274 -4.54 -12.74 19.85
N SER A 275 -4.85 -11.85 20.76
CA SER A 275 -4.73 -12.08 22.20
C SER A 275 -5.93 -11.49 22.95
N PRO A 276 -6.27 -12.02 24.13
CA PRO A 276 -7.18 -11.31 25.02
C PRO A 276 -6.64 -9.94 25.41
N ALA A 277 -7.53 -8.97 25.59
CA ALA A 277 -7.18 -7.63 26.09
C ALA A 277 -6.99 -7.58 27.60
N GLN A 278 -7.48 -8.59 28.31
CA GLN A 278 -7.37 -8.76 29.75
C GLN A 278 -6.82 -10.15 30.09
N GLU A 279 -6.37 -10.34 31.32
CA GLU A 279 -6.02 -11.67 31.80
C GLU A 279 -7.27 -12.54 31.90
N ILE A 280 -7.18 -13.74 31.34
CA ILE A 280 -8.25 -14.76 31.35
C ILE A 280 -7.65 -16.05 31.91
N SER A 281 -8.48 -17.06 32.14
CA SER A 281 -8.12 -18.39 32.60
C SER A 281 -6.84 -18.94 31.94
N SER A 282 -6.04 -19.68 32.70
CA SER A 282 -4.87 -20.40 32.18
C SER A 282 -5.23 -21.58 31.26
N GLN A 283 -6.47 -22.06 31.30
CA GLN A 283 -6.93 -23.11 30.38
C GLN A 283 -7.12 -22.54 28.98
N SER A 284 -6.64 -23.23 27.98
CA SER A 284 -6.79 -22.85 26.57
C SER A 284 -7.38 -23.99 25.75
N GLU A 285 -8.01 -23.64 24.64
CA GLU A 285 -8.62 -24.56 23.68
C GLU A 285 -8.39 -24.07 22.26
N ASP A 286 -8.28 -25.01 21.34
CA ASP A 286 -8.29 -24.70 19.90
C ASP A 286 -9.69 -24.28 19.45
N MET A 287 -9.76 -23.21 18.71
CA MET A 287 -11.01 -22.67 18.22
C MET A 287 -10.91 -22.08 16.82
N VAL A 288 -12.06 -21.95 16.16
CA VAL A 288 -12.22 -21.13 14.96
C VAL A 288 -12.71 -19.75 15.39
N LEU A 289 -12.12 -18.70 14.85
CA LEU A 289 -12.52 -17.31 15.10
C LEU A 289 -13.28 -16.79 13.88
N TYR A 290 -14.57 -16.55 14.04
CA TYR A 290 -15.47 -16.02 13.02
C TYR A 290 -15.81 -14.56 13.27
N GLY A 291 -16.01 -13.80 12.20
CA GLY A 291 -16.69 -12.51 12.27
C GLY A 291 -18.22 -12.64 12.32
N PRO A 292 -18.94 -11.51 12.38
CA PRO A 292 -20.39 -11.46 12.54
C PRO A 292 -21.16 -11.39 11.21
N LEU A 293 -20.47 -11.40 10.07
CA LEU A 293 -21.08 -11.13 8.78
C LEU A 293 -21.85 -12.35 8.26
N CYS A 294 -22.95 -12.12 7.54
CA CYS A 294 -23.70 -13.17 6.87
C CYS A 294 -22.99 -13.67 5.60
N MET A 295 -21.70 -14.01 5.75
CA MET A 295 -20.83 -14.50 4.69
C MET A 295 -20.05 -15.72 5.20
N ASN A 296 -20.03 -16.81 4.44
CA ASN A 296 -19.27 -18.02 4.82
C ASN A 296 -17.74 -17.81 4.83
N ILE A 297 -17.26 -16.79 4.13
CA ILE A 297 -15.84 -16.40 4.09
C ILE A 297 -15.42 -15.52 5.29
N ASP A 298 -16.34 -15.18 6.19
CA ASP A 298 -16.04 -14.33 7.36
C ASP A 298 -15.32 -15.13 8.46
N VAL A 299 -14.13 -15.60 8.12
CA VAL A 299 -13.25 -16.41 8.97
C VAL A 299 -11.97 -15.61 9.23
N ILE A 300 -11.82 -15.13 10.46
CA ILE A 300 -10.62 -14.39 10.89
C ILE A 300 -9.45 -15.36 11.09
N ARG A 301 -9.69 -16.50 11.78
CA ARG A 301 -8.71 -17.57 11.98
C ARG A 301 -9.40 -18.92 11.90
N GLU A 302 -8.91 -19.77 10.99
CA GLU A 302 -9.43 -21.14 10.83
C GLU A 302 -9.07 -22.05 12.01
N GLN A 303 -7.93 -21.75 12.65
CA GLN A 303 -7.50 -22.40 13.89
C GLN A 303 -6.64 -21.42 14.68
N ILE A 304 -6.94 -21.30 15.96
CA ILE A 304 -6.17 -20.55 16.93
C ILE A 304 -6.35 -21.14 18.32
N THR A 305 -5.27 -21.25 19.08
CA THR A 305 -5.32 -21.63 20.49
C THR A 305 -5.40 -20.36 21.34
N LEU A 306 -6.49 -20.17 22.05
CA LEU A 306 -6.71 -19.05 22.96
C LEU A 306 -7.19 -19.55 24.32
N PRO A 307 -7.03 -18.75 25.39
CA PRO A 307 -7.70 -19.03 26.67
C PRO A 307 -9.20 -19.23 26.48
N LEU A 308 -9.85 -19.93 27.41
CA LEU A 308 -11.30 -20.13 27.38
C LEU A 308 -12.01 -18.79 27.49
N LEU A 309 -12.52 -18.35 26.34
CA LEU A 309 -13.24 -17.08 26.21
C LEU A 309 -14.70 -17.23 26.61
N ASN A 310 -15.28 -16.12 27.07
CA ASN A 310 -16.71 -15.96 27.34
C ASN A 310 -17.28 -14.83 26.48
N ARG A 311 -18.59 -14.78 26.33
CA ARG A 311 -19.26 -13.63 25.73
C ARG A 311 -18.96 -12.37 26.55
N GLY A 312 -18.57 -11.30 25.87
CA GLY A 312 -18.17 -10.04 26.48
C GLY A 312 -16.65 -9.87 26.69
N ASP A 313 -15.87 -10.94 26.54
CA ASP A 313 -14.42 -10.82 26.60
C ASP A 313 -13.89 -10.00 25.41
N ASN A 314 -12.89 -9.17 25.67
CA ASN A 314 -12.27 -8.34 24.64
C ASN A 314 -11.02 -9.01 24.06
N LEU A 315 -10.89 -8.89 22.74
CA LEU A 315 -9.76 -9.38 21.98
C LEU A 315 -9.03 -8.24 21.27
N VAL A 316 -7.73 -8.37 21.16
CA VAL A 316 -6.86 -7.50 20.36
C VAL A 316 -6.33 -8.30 19.19
N VAL A 317 -6.55 -7.80 17.97
CA VAL A 317 -5.86 -8.25 16.77
C VAL A 317 -4.69 -7.32 16.52
N HIS A 318 -3.50 -7.90 16.43
CA HIS A 318 -2.24 -7.17 16.30
C HIS A 318 -1.85 -7.00 14.83
N ARG A 319 -1.04 -5.97 14.56
CA ARG A 319 -0.40 -5.73 13.26
C ARG A 319 -1.41 -5.57 12.12
N VAL A 320 -2.33 -4.63 12.29
CA VAL A 320 -3.41 -4.35 11.33
C VAL A 320 -3.33 -2.94 10.74
N GLY A 321 -2.20 -2.24 10.88
CA GLY A 321 -2.03 -0.87 10.44
C GLY A 321 -2.07 -0.68 8.92
N ALA A 322 -1.71 -1.71 8.16
CA ALA A 322 -1.62 -1.66 6.71
C ALA A 322 -2.81 -2.32 6.02
N TYR A 323 -3.35 -1.65 5.00
CA TYR A 323 -4.37 -2.14 4.05
C TYR A 323 -5.73 -2.54 4.64
N ASN A 324 -5.95 -2.45 5.93
CA ASN A 324 -7.26 -2.70 6.52
C ASN A 324 -8.15 -1.46 6.43
N MET A 325 -7.63 -0.28 6.79
CA MET A 325 -8.36 0.98 6.70
C MET A 325 -8.77 1.37 5.28
N THR A 326 -7.91 1.09 4.31
CA THR A 326 -8.09 1.47 2.90
C THR A 326 -8.92 0.45 2.12
N GLN A 327 -9.02 -0.78 2.61
CA GLN A 327 -9.78 -1.87 1.99
C GLN A 327 -11.03 -2.27 2.80
N TRP A 328 -11.55 -1.37 3.62
CA TRP A 328 -12.80 -1.62 4.33
C TRP A 328 -13.97 -1.83 3.38
N MET A 329 -14.61 -2.98 3.50
CA MET A 329 -15.86 -3.25 2.79
C MET A 329 -17.05 -2.68 3.58
N GLN A 330 -17.96 -2.04 2.86
CA GLN A 330 -19.24 -1.65 3.40
C GLN A 330 -20.21 -2.83 3.26
N PHE A 331 -20.35 -3.61 4.32
CA PHE A 331 -21.27 -4.75 4.35
C PHE A 331 -21.78 -5.00 5.75
N ILE A 332 -23.10 -4.94 5.94
CA ILE A 332 -23.85 -5.22 7.17
C ILE A 332 -23.55 -4.25 8.32
N GLN A 333 -22.28 -3.94 8.56
CA GLN A 333 -21.84 -3.12 9.68
C GLN A 333 -21.32 -1.76 9.21
N MET A 334 -21.47 -0.75 10.04
CA MET A 334 -20.85 0.56 9.87
C MET A 334 -19.36 0.47 10.23
N ARG A 335 -18.54 1.33 9.58
CA ARG A 335 -17.12 1.40 9.90
C ARG A 335 -16.90 2.02 11.27
N PRO A 336 -16.03 1.42 12.09
CA PRO A 336 -15.84 1.86 13.47
C PRO A 336 -15.02 3.14 13.56
N LYS A 337 -14.98 3.67 14.77
CA LYS A 337 -14.08 4.75 15.19
C LYS A 337 -12.62 4.30 15.12
N VAL A 338 -11.73 5.23 14.73
CA VAL A 338 -10.28 5.03 14.81
C VAL A 338 -9.69 6.02 15.80
N VAL A 339 -8.85 5.50 16.67
CA VAL A 339 -8.17 6.26 17.71
C VAL A 339 -6.67 6.17 17.49
N MET A 340 -5.98 7.30 17.57
CA MET A 340 -4.52 7.39 17.61
C MET A 340 -4.11 7.70 19.03
N ILE A 341 -3.11 6.99 19.55
CA ILE A 341 -2.52 7.28 20.85
C ILE A 341 -1.34 8.21 20.63
N GLY A 342 -1.40 9.38 21.25
CA GLY A 342 -0.33 10.35 21.23
C GLY A 342 0.92 9.89 21.99
N MET A 343 2.04 10.57 21.78
CA MET A 343 3.30 10.29 22.47
C MET A 343 3.19 10.41 24.00
N ASP A 344 2.25 11.20 24.47
CA ASP A 344 1.92 11.39 25.90
C ASP A 344 0.93 10.34 26.44
N GLY A 345 0.52 9.37 25.60
CA GLY A 345 -0.50 8.38 25.92
C GLY A 345 -1.94 8.86 25.74
N THR A 346 -2.16 10.10 25.32
CA THR A 346 -3.53 10.64 25.14
C THR A 346 -4.21 10.03 23.92
N PRO A 347 -5.44 9.50 24.04
CA PRO A 347 -6.18 8.99 22.89
C PRO A 347 -6.84 10.14 22.11
N HIS A 348 -6.63 10.16 20.79
CA HIS A 348 -7.24 11.10 19.84
C HIS A 348 -8.11 10.37 18.84
N VAL A 349 -9.37 10.75 18.71
CA VAL A 349 -10.23 10.23 17.66
C VAL A 349 -9.81 10.85 16.34
N ILE A 350 -9.28 10.03 15.43
CA ILE A 350 -8.83 10.47 14.09
C ILE A 350 -9.82 10.10 12.99
N ARG A 351 -10.82 9.28 13.30
CA ARG A 351 -11.97 8.98 12.45
C ARG A 351 -13.15 8.60 13.33
N GLU A 352 -14.30 9.24 13.11
CA GLU A 352 -15.52 8.89 13.83
C GLU A 352 -16.17 7.62 13.29
N HIS A 353 -17.01 7.01 14.11
CA HIS A 353 -17.88 5.91 13.71
C HIS A 353 -18.88 6.42 12.64
N GLU A 354 -19.14 5.60 11.63
CA GLU A 354 -20.16 5.91 10.63
C GLU A 354 -21.57 5.78 11.20
N SER A 355 -22.48 6.60 10.69
CA SER A 355 -23.90 6.57 11.02
C SER A 355 -24.74 6.29 9.77
N VAL A 356 -26.04 6.02 9.96
CA VAL A 356 -26.99 5.88 8.85
C VAL A 356 -27.01 7.15 7.99
N GLU A 357 -26.89 8.33 8.59
CA GLU A 357 -26.84 9.61 7.88
C GLU A 357 -25.58 9.68 6.98
N THR A 358 -24.44 9.20 7.47
CA THR A 358 -23.20 9.12 6.68
C THR A 358 -23.40 8.26 5.44
N MET A 359 -24.07 7.13 5.59
CA MET A 359 -24.35 6.19 4.50
C MET A 359 -25.32 6.78 3.48
N ARG A 360 -26.39 7.42 3.95
CA ARG A 360 -27.45 7.99 3.11
C ARG A 360 -27.07 9.30 2.42
N ARG A 361 -25.97 9.92 2.81
CA ARG A 361 -25.55 11.25 2.31
C ARG A 361 -25.51 11.35 0.78
N TYR A 362 -25.20 10.25 0.11
CA TYR A 362 -25.06 10.18 -1.35
C TYR A 362 -26.19 9.41 -2.03
N GLU A 363 -27.23 9.04 -1.28
CA GLU A 363 -28.40 8.35 -1.81
C GLU A 363 -29.50 9.37 -2.17
N ALA A 364 -30.22 9.10 -3.24
CA ALA A 364 -31.40 9.87 -3.64
C ALA A 364 -32.55 8.91 -3.90
N THR A 365 -33.74 9.25 -3.37
CA THR A 365 -34.96 8.49 -3.61
C THR A 365 -35.82 9.27 -4.59
N PRO A 366 -36.21 8.70 -5.76
CA PRO A 366 -37.18 9.31 -6.66
C PRO A 366 -38.52 9.59 -5.98
N ASP A 367 -39.17 10.69 -6.32
CA ASP A 367 -40.39 11.15 -5.65
C ASP A 367 -41.52 10.12 -5.64
N HIS A 368 -41.67 9.32 -6.69
CA HIS A 368 -42.69 8.28 -6.78
C HIS A 368 -42.47 7.11 -5.80
N LEU A 369 -41.27 6.95 -5.24
CA LEU A 369 -40.96 5.95 -4.22
C LEU A 369 -41.12 6.47 -2.80
N ASN A 370 -41.36 7.77 -2.61
CA ASN A 370 -41.57 8.36 -1.29
C ASN A 370 -43.03 8.26 -0.83
N GLN A 371 -43.94 7.80 -1.69
CA GLN A 371 -45.37 7.62 -1.38
C GLN A 371 -45.62 6.16 -1.07
N PHE A 372 -45.36 5.73 0.19
CA PHE A 372 -45.85 4.48 0.71
C PHE A 372 -47.20 4.74 1.41
N GLU A 373 -48.29 4.34 0.80
CA GLU A 373 -49.52 4.05 1.52
C GLU A 373 -49.38 2.64 2.14
N LEU A 374 -49.24 2.56 3.47
CA LEU A 374 -49.27 1.31 4.23
C LEU A 374 -50.69 0.81 4.43
#